data_9a9ea281106d9741d83f9514e72c11b5
#
_entry.id   9a9ea281106d9741d83f9514e72c11b5
#
_cell.length_a   1.000
_cell.length_b   1.000
_cell.length_c   1.000
_cell.angle_alpha   90.00
_cell.angle_beta   90.00
_cell.angle_gamma   90.00
#
_symmetry.space_group_name_H-M   'P 1'
#
loop_
_entity.id
_entity.type
_entity.pdbx_description
1 polymer ?
#
loop_
_entity_poly.entity_id
_entity_poly.type
_entity_poly.pdbx_seq_one_letter_code
_entity_poly.pdbx_strand_id
1 'polypeptide(L)'
;MSMHNYAITYYGIAIPLNGSEQYNYIIKQLASKHKDLYEINDEYDFLEYVKEQELTSLELVTEAEDSEIINLNGNYKSLPEDFLVLIGDHSVPTLYSTPFKSKEDCINHYKQKFGDILPEDFDYKNNIGRISYITWG
;
A
#
# COMPACT_ATOMS: atom_id res chain seq x y z
N MET A 1 23.78 2.70 -21.40
CA MET A 1 22.48 2.34 -20.88
C MET A 1 21.91 3.51 -20.10
N SER A 2 20.80 4.05 -20.56
CA SER A 2 20.19 5.17 -19.86
C SER A 2 19.25 4.65 -18.79
N MET A 3 19.44 5.13 -17.55
CA MET A 3 18.48 4.92 -16.48
C MET A 3 17.34 5.92 -16.65
N HIS A 4 16.13 5.42 -16.67
CA HIS A 4 14.95 6.27 -16.72
C HIS A 4 14.29 6.32 -15.36
N ASN A 5 13.90 7.52 -14.95
CA ASN A 5 13.04 7.68 -13.79
C ASN A 5 11.58 7.68 -14.22
N TYR A 6 10.75 7.03 -13.41
CA TYR A 6 9.32 6.94 -13.65
C TYR A 6 8.57 7.55 -12.46
N ALA A 7 7.67 8.47 -12.76
CA ALA A 7 6.74 8.99 -11.78
C ALA A 7 5.52 8.07 -11.71
N ILE A 8 5.24 7.56 -10.54
CA ILE A 8 4.14 6.63 -10.30
C ILE A 8 3.16 7.25 -9.32
N THR A 9 1.88 7.10 -9.59
CA THR A 9 0.82 7.58 -8.71
C THR A 9 -0.18 6.46 -8.47
N TYR A 10 -0.46 6.17 -7.19
CA TYR A 10 -1.49 5.23 -6.77
C TYR A 10 -2.45 5.92 -5.80
N TYR A 11 -3.68 5.43 -5.77
CA TYR A 11 -4.61 5.75 -4.70
C TYR A 11 -4.73 4.53 -3.79
N GLY A 12 -4.32 4.67 -2.54
CA GLY A 12 -4.27 3.50 -1.64
C GLY A 12 -3.79 3.84 -0.24
N ILE A 13 -3.36 2.79 0.47
CA ILE A 13 -2.78 2.91 1.81
C ILE A 13 -1.28 2.66 1.68
N ALA A 14 -0.46 3.55 2.24
CA ALA A 14 0.99 3.38 2.29
C ALA A 14 1.42 2.98 3.69
N ILE A 15 2.13 1.87 3.80
CA ILE A 15 2.63 1.33 5.06
C ILE A 15 4.16 1.30 5.00
N PRO A 16 4.87 2.09 5.84
CA PRO A 16 6.33 2.00 5.90
C PRO A 16 6.80 0.60 6.29
N LEU A 17 7.88 0.12 5.68
CA LEU A 17 8.42 -1.20 5.96
C LEU A 17 9.23 -1.23 7.26
N ASN A 18 10.15 -0.29 7.40
CA ASN A 18 11.15 -0.34 8.47
C ASN A 18 10.58 0.17 9.79
N GLY A 19 10.67 -0.67 10.84
CA GLY A 19 10.25 -0.31 12.19
C GLY A 19 8.74 -0.13 12.35
N SER A 20 7.95 -0.62 11.44
CA SER A 20 6.50 -0.44 11.44
C SER A 20 5.79 -1.61 12.09
N GLU A 21 5.06 -1.35 13.17
CA GLU A 21 4.19 -2.33 13.81
C GLU A 21 3.05 -2.75 12.86
N GLN A 22 2.56 -1.83 12.06
CA GLN A 22 1.50 -2.07 11.08
C GLN A 22 1.96 -3.04 9.99
N TYR A 23 3.17 -2.85 9.47
CA TYR A 23 3.76 -3.76 8.49
C TYR A 23 3.91 -5.18 9.07
N ASN A 24 4.43 -5.29 10.28
CA ASN A 24 4.58 -6.58 10.95
C ASN A 24 3.23 -7.27 11.19
N TYR A 25 2.22 -6.50 11.54
CA TYR A 25 0.87 -7.03 11.71
C TYR A 25 0.32 -7.60 10.39
N ILE A 26 0.49 -6.86 9.30
CA ILE A 26 0.04 -7.28 7.96
C ILE A 26 0.72 -8.58 7.55
N ILE A 27 2.03 -8.68 7.75
CA ILE A 27 2.80 -9.90 7.42
C ILE A 27 2.28 -11.09 8.22
N LYS A 28 2.00 -10.93 9.50
CA LYS A 28 1.44 -12.00 10.33
C LYS A 28 0.07 -12.46 9.85
N GLN A 29 -0.80 -11.52 9.48
CA GLN A 29 -2.12 -11.84 8.99
C GLN A 29 -2.06 -12.57 7.64
N LEU A 30 -1.21 -12.11 6.73
CA LEU A 30 -0.99 -12.77 5.45
C LEU A 30 -0.40 -14.17 5.63
N ALA A 31 0.57 -14.33 6.51
CA ALA A 31 1.16 -15.64 6.82
C ALA A 31 0.12 -16.61 7.40
N SER A 32 -0.81 -16.11 8.20
CA SER A 32 -1.91 -16.91 8.74
C SER A 32 -2.85 -17.42 7.65
N LYS A 33 -3.07 -16.61 6.62
CA LYS A 33 -3.91 -16.98 5.48
C LYS A 33 -3.22 -17.92 4.49
N HIS A 34 -1.89 -17.83 4.39
CA HIS A 34 -1.08 -18.58 3.43
C HIS A 34 -0.04 -19.44 4.16
N LYS A 35 -0.50 -20.34 5.02
CA LYS A 35 0.34 -21.14 5.90
C LYS A 35 1.40 -21.98 5.17
N ASP A 36 1.07 -22.49 4.01
CA ASP A 36 1.97 -23.33 3.21
C ASP A 36 3.16 -22.55 2.65
N LEU A 37 3.07 -21.23 2.67
CA LEU A 37 4.09 -20.33 2.14
C LEU A 37 4.98 -19.71 3.22
N TYR A 38 4.63 -19.92 4.48
CA TYR A 38 5.35 -19.33 5.60
C TYR A 38 6.78 -19.84 5.74
N GLU A 39 7.10 -20.95 5.08
CA GLU A 39 8.46 -21.50 5.05
C GLU A 39 9.40 -20.77 4.08
N ILE A 40 8.88 -19.83 3.29
CA ILE A 40 9.71 -18.96 2.47
C ILE A 40 10.42 -17.98 3.41
N ASN A 41 11.74 -18.13 3.52
CA ASN A 41 12.56 -17.42 4.51
C ASN A 41 12.77 -15.93 4.24
N ASP A 42 12.22 -15.39 3.16
CA ASP A 42 12.38 -14.00 2.75
C ASP A 42 11.01 -13.34 2.64
N GLU A 43 10.78 -12.29 3.42
CA GLU A 43 9.53 -11.51 3.39
C GLU A 43 9.24 -10.94 2.00
N TYR A 44 10.27 -10.55 1.27
CA TYR A 44 10.11 -10.03 -0.09
C TYR A 44 9.53 -11.09 -1.02
N ASP A 45 10.10 -12.28 -1.01
CA ASP A 45 9.63 -13.41 -1.84
C ASP A 45 8.22 -13.83 -1.43
N PHE A 46 7.92 -13.80 -0.14
CA PHE A 46 6.59 -14.08 0.38
C PHE A 46 5.57 -13.08 -0.15
N LEU A 47 5.87 -11.78 -0.11
CA LEU A 47 4.98 -10.73 -0.58
C LEU A 47 4.77 -10.82 -2.10
N GLU A 48 5.81 -11.10 -2.87
CA GLU A 48 5.71 -11.30 -4.31
C GLU A 48 4.81 -12.49 -4.64
N TYR A 49 4.93 -13.56 -3.89
CA TYR A 49 4.10 -14.75 -4.09
C TYR A 49 2.62 -14.46 -3.77
N VAL A 50 2.35 -13.78 -2.67
CA VAL A 50 0.98 -13.40 -2.29
C VAL A 50 0.36 -12.50 -3.35
N LYS A 51 1.13 -11.56 -3.89
CA LYS A 51 0.71 -10.69 -4.98
C LYS A 51 0.32 -11.48 -6.22
N GLU A 52 1.10 -12.49 -6.59
CA GLU A 52 0.84 -13.33 -7.76
C GLU A 52 -0.41 -14.21 -7.59
N GLN A 53 -0.67 -14.70 -6.38
CA GLN A 53 -1.74 -15.66 -6.14
C GLN A 53 -3.10 -15.02 -5.91
N GLU A 54 -3.22 -14.00 -5.11
CA GLU A 54 -4.52 -13.48 -4.69
C GLU A 54 -4.59 -11.96 -4.55
N LEU A 55 -3.47 -11.30 -4.28
CA LEU A 55 -3.49 -9.89 -3.93
C LEU A 55 -2.80 -9.05 -5.00
N THR A 56 -3.42 -9.00 -6.16
CA THR A 56 -3.05 -8.05 -7.23
C THR A 56 -3.16 -6.60 -6.78
N SER A 57 -3.70 -6.36 -5.59
CA SER A 57 -3.88 -5.03 -5.00
C SER A 57 -2.80 -4.65 -4.00
N LEU A 58 -1.68 -5.35 -4.02
CA LEU A 58 -0.58 -5.10 -3.11
C LEU A 58 0.68 -4.82 -3.93
N GLU A 59 1.39 -3.75 -3.59
CA GLU A 59 2.64 -3.37 -4.28
C GLU A 59 3.73 -3.05 -3.27
N LEU A 60 4.86 -3.73 -3.40
CA LEU A 60 6.04 -3.43 -2.59
C LEU A 60 6.90 -2.42 -3.33
N VAL A 61 7.14 -1.27 -2.71
CA VAL A 61 7.95 -0.20 -3.27
C VAL A 61 9.26 -0.11 -2.49
N THR A 62 10.37 -0.19 -3.21
CA THR A 62 11.71 -0.08 -2.63
C THR A 62 12.54 0.95 -3.37
N GLU A 63 13.42 1.62 -2.66
CA GLU A 63 14.35 2.61 -3.22
C GLU A 63 13.64 3.73 -4.00
N ALA A 64 12.45 4.11 -3.54
CA ALA A 64 11.69 5.20 -4.16
C ALA A 64 12.23 6.56 -3.70
N GLU A 65 12.10 7.56 -4.58
CA GLU A 65 12.47 8.94 -4.30
C GLU A 65 11.25 9.85 -4.33
N ASP A 66 11.32 10.95 -3.57
CA ASP A 66 10.26 11.96 -3.50
C ASP A 66 8.88 11.37 -3.20
N SER A 67 8.87 10.36 -2.34
CA SER A 67 7.65 9.64 -1.98
C SER A 67 6.80 10.47 -1.05
N GLU A 68 5.51 10.57 -1.38
CA GLU A 68 4.56 11.38 -0.62
C GLU A 68 3.16 10.81 -0.69
N ILE A 69 2.34 11.15 0.29
CA ILE A 69 0.91 10.86 0.28
C ILE A 69 0.13 12.12 0.65
N ILE A 70 -0.97 12.35 -0.06
CA ILE A 70 -1.98 13.34 0.32
C ILE A 70 -3.20 12.55 0.77
N ASN A 71 -3.48 12.55 2.08
CA ASN A 71 -4.51 11.71 2.66
C ASN A 71 -5.93 12.25 2.42
N LEU A 72 -6.93 11.52 2.91
CA LEU A 72 -8.35 11.90 2.75
C LEU A 72 -8.69 13.24 3.38
N ASN A 73 -7.93 13.67 4.37
CA ASN A 73 -8.10 14.98 5.01
C ASN A 73 -7.39 16.11 4.27
N GLY A 74 -6.74 15.80 3.15
CA GLY A 74 -5.98 16.77 2.37
C GLY A 74 -4.61 17.10 2.94
N ASN A 75 -4.13 16.33 3.92
CA ASN A 75 -2.84 16.56 4.55
C ASN A 75 -1.72 15.84 3.81
N TYR A 76 -0.64 16.55 3.59
CA TYR A 76 0.58 16.04 2.98
C TYR A 76 1.45 15.34 4.03
N LYS A 77 2.01 14.20 3.63
CA LYS A 77 2.99 13.48 4.44
C LYS A 77 4.07 12.90 3.54
N SER A 78 5.32 13.09 3.92
CA SER A 78 6.46 12.43 3.29
C SER A 78 6.48 10.95 3.63
N LEU A 79 6.82 10.11 2.66
CA LEU A 79 6.97 8.67 2.86
C LEU A 79 8.44 8.28 2.82
N PRO A 80 8.82 7.16 3.47
CA PRO A 80 10.18 6.64 3.36
C PRO A 80 10.47 6.06 1.97
N GLU A 81 11.70 5.61 1.75
CA GLU A 81 12.10 4.99 0.48
C GLU A 81 11.42 3.63 0.24
N ASP A 82 11.12 2.92 1.32
CA ASP A 82 10.55 1.57 1.26
C ASP A 82 9.19 1.56 1.96
N PHE A 83 8.17 1.15 1.23
CA PHE A 83 6.82 1.05 1.79
C PHE A 83 5.98 0.05 1.00
N LEU A 84 4.94 -0.43 1.67
CA LEU A 84 3.93 -1.30 1.06
C LEU A 84 2.72 -0.45 0.71
N VAL A 85 2.20 -0.62 -0.51
CA VAL A 85 0.96 0.04 -0.94
C VAL A 85 -0.15 -1.00 -1.01
N LEU A 86 -1.26 -0.71 -0.35
CA LEU A 86 -2.50 -1.46 -0.48
C LEU A 86 -3.42 -0.66 -1.41
N ILE A 87 -3.69 -1.20 -2.59
CA ILE A 87 -4.43 -0.51 -3.63
C ILE A 87 -5.89 -0.95 -3.59
N GLY A 88 -6.78 0.00 -3.32
CA GLY A 88 -8.21 -0.30 -3.22
C GLY A 88 -8.88 -0.47 -4.56
N ASP A 89 -8.47 0.27 -5.56
CA ASP A 89 -9.01 0.21 -6.91
C ASP A 89 -7.94 0.52 -7.93
N HIS A 90 -7.64 -0.44 -8.79
CA HIS A 90 -6.67 -0.28 -9.87
C HIS A 90 -7.18 0.58 -11.03
N SER A 91 -8.48 0.77 -11.12
CA SER A 91 -9.08 1.42 -12.28
C SER A 91 -8.98 2.94 -12.28
N VAL A 92 -8.54 3.53 -11.16
CA VAL A 92 -8.58 5.00 -11.05
C VAL A 92 -7.34 5.60 -10.40
N PRO A 93 -6.34 5.93 -11.15
CA PRO A 93 -5.47 7.00 -10.75
C PRO A 93 -6.02 8.32 -11.29
N THR A 94 -6.95 8.93 -10.59
CA THR A 94 -7.22 10.31 -10.91
C THR A 94 -6.33 11.19 -10.08
N LEU A 95 -5.51 11.97 -10.74
CA LEU A 95 -4.59 12.92 -10.11
C LEU A 95 -5.33 13.96 -9.27
N TYR A 96 -6.62 14.14 -9.45
CA TYR A 96 -7.34 15.30 -8.92
C TYR A 96 -8.63 14.99 -8.15
N SER A 97 -9.11 13.77 -8.17
CA SER A 97 -10.34 13.41 -7.45
C SER A 97 -10.27 12.01 -6.89
N THR A 98 -10.97 11.77 -5.78
CA THR A 98 -11.12 10.42 -5.28
C THR A 98 -12.14 9.67 -6.14
N PRO A 99 -11.97 8.37 -6.36
CA PRO A 99 -12.94 7.57 -7.11
C PRO A 99 -14.23 7.29 -6.33
N PHE A 100 -14.34 7.81 -5.13
CA PHE A 100 -15.46 7.53 -4.21
C PHE A 100 -16.31 8.75 -4.01
N LYS A 101 -17.61 8.54 -3.79
CA LYS A 101 -18.60 9.61 -3.59
C LYS A 101 -18.36 10.40 -2.31
N SER A 102 -17.81 9.76 -1.29
CA SER A 102 -17.53 10.39 0.00
C SER A 102 -16.33 9.74 0.66
N LYS A 103 -15.79 10.40 1.69
CA LYS A 103 -14.73 9.83 2.52
C LYS A 103 -15.19 8.55 3.22
N GLU A 104 -16.44 8.51 3.67
CA GLU A 104 -17.03 7.33 4.31
C GLU A 104 -17.09 6.14 3.37
N ASP A 105 -17.55 6.35 2.14
CA ASP A 105 -17.59 5.30 1.13
C ASP A 105 -16.20 4.75 0.84
N CYS A 106 -15.22 5.63 0.76
CA CYS A 106 -13.81 5.26 0.57
C CYS A 106 -13.31 4.39 1.74
N ILE A 107 -13.52 4.84 2.96
CA ILE A 107 -13.11 4.11 4.16
C ILE A 107 -13.78 2.74 4.22
N ASN A 108 -15.07 2.67 3.96
CA ASN A 108 -15.81 1.40 3.98
C ASN A 108 -15.30 0.43 2.92
N HIS A 109 -14.98 0.91 1.74
CA HIS A 109 -14.39 0.09 0.68
C HIS A 109 -13.05 -0.53 1.11
N TYR A 110 -12.16 0.28 1.69
CA TYR A 110 -10.87 -0.19 2.19
C TYR A 110 -11.01 -1.13 3.38
N LYS A 111 -11.95 -0.88 4.28
CA LYS A 111 -12.25 -1.79 5.39
C LYS A 111 -12.73 -3.16 4.91
N GLN A 112 -13.59 -3.19 3.92
CA GLN A 112 -14.07 -4.45 3.34
C GLN A 112 -12.94 -5.22 2.67
N LYS A 113 -12.07 -4.52 1.98
CA LYS A 113 -11.00 -5.14 1.22
C LYS A 113 -9.81 -5.59 2.08
N PHE A 114 -9.42 -4.77 3.05
CA PHE A 114 -8.19 -4.97 3.82
C PHE A 114 -8.40 -5.10 5.33
N GLY A 115 -9.63 -5.03 5.81
CA GLY A 115 -9.92 -5.03 7.25
C GLY A 115 -9.45 -6.29 7.97
N ASP A 116 -9.34 -7.40 7.29
CA ASP A 116 -8.88 -8.66 7.86
C ASP A 116 -7.35 -8.75 7.99
N ILE A 117 -6.60 -7.87 7.33
CA ILE A 117 -5.14 -7.82 7.43
C ILE A 117 -4.63 -6.54 8.11
N LEU A 118 -5.51 -5.64 8.48
CA LEU A 118 -5.17 -4.40 9.19
C LEU A 118 -5.69 -4.45 10.63
N PRO A 119 -5.03 -3.75 11.57
CA PRO A 119 -5.54 -3.63 12.94
C PRO A 119 -6.95 -3.05 12.98
N GLU A 120 -7.74 -3.46 13.96
CA GLU A 120 -9.11 -2.99 14.12
C GLU A 120 -9.20 -1.48 14.32
N ASP A 121 -8.20 -0.90 15.00
CA ASP A 121 -8.08 0.53 15.28
C ASP A 121 -7.29 1.30 14.21
N PHE A 122 -7.09 0.72 13.04
CA PHE A 122 -6.32 1.35 11.98
C PHE A 122 -6.97 2.68 11.55
N ASP A 123 -6.15 3.72 11.46
CA ASP A 123 -6.60 5.06 11.06
C ASP A 123 -6.66 5.19 9.54
N TYR A 124 -7.83 4.90 8.98
CA TYR A 124 -8.01 4.94 7.53
C TYR A 124 -7.93 6.35 6.96
N LYS A 125 -8.50 7.34 7.65
CA LYS A 125 -8.57 8.73 7.15
C LYS A 125 -7.20 9.33 6.89
N ASN A 126 -6.25 9.05 7.77
CA ASN A 126 -4.90 9.62 7.66
C ASN A 126 -3.95 8.76 6.84
N ASN A 127 -4.35 7.55 6.46
CA ASN A 127 -3.46 6.60 5.77
C ASN A 127 -3.95 6.20 4.37
N ILE A 128 -5.15 6.56 3.98
CA ILE A 128 -5.63 6.42 2.60
C ILE A 128 -5.39 7.73 1.87
N GLY A 129 -4.85 7.66 0.68
CA GLY A 129 -4.71 8.86 -0.12
C GLY A 129 -4.02 8.62 -1.45
N ARG A 130 -3.69 9.72 -2.09
CA ARG A 130 -2.93 9.71 -3.33
C ARG A 130 -1.45 9.63 -2.99
N ILE A 131 -0.84 8.53 -3.42
CA ILE A 131 0.57 8.23 -3.19
C ILE A 131 1.31 8.47 -4.49
N SER A 132 2.38 9.26 -4.44
CA SER A 132 3.25 9.48 -5.60
C SER A 132 4.71 9.31 -5.22
N TYR A 133 5.48 8.79 -6.15
CA TYR A 133 6.91 8.57 -5.95
C TYR A 133 7.61 8.44 -7.30
N ILE A 134 8.94 8.51 -7.25
CA ILE A 134 9.80 8.31 -8.42
C ILE A 134 10.59 7.03 -8.19
N THR A 135 10.59 6.16 -9.17
CA THR A 135 11.39 4.95 -9.17
C THR A 135 12.28 4.91 -10.40
N TRP A 136 13.38 4.17 -10.32
CA TRP A 136 14.35 4.02 -11.38
C TRP A 136 14.27 2.62 -11.98
N GLY A 137 14.30 2.57 -13.29
CA GLY A 137 14.21 1.28 -13.98
C GLY A 137 14.93 1.24 -15.32
#